data_c4f967b5b86a4f23dfb01588202f286f
#
_entry.id   c4f967b5b86a4f23dfb01588202f286f
#
_cell.length_a   1.000
_cell.length_b   1.000
_cell.length_c   1.000
_cell.angle_alpha   90.00
_cell.angle_beta   90.00
_cell.angle_gamma   90.00
#
_symmetry.space_group_name_H-M   'P 1'
#
loop_
_entity.id
_entity.type
_entity.pdbx_description
1 polymer ?
#
loop_
_entity_poly.entity_id
_entity_poly.type
_entity_poly.pdbx_seq_one_letter_code
_entity_poly.pdbx_strand_id
1 'polypeptide(L)'
;MRLTDVDAVARIEAASFSAPWNRGHFRHELEHNPYSVNRVLRRGGSVIGYALVWILDGELQVNKIAIDAAQRGRGFGRLLMQRMLKLAAEARCRRVTLEVRPGNAAARALYAKLGFAEAGRRVDYYGPGKEAILMRLDVPSARGT
;
A
#
# COMPACT_ATOMS: atom_id res chain seq x y z
N MET A 1 9.69 5.51 6.35
CA MET A 1 9.07 5.48 7.71
C MET A 1 10.15 5.24 8.74
N ARG A 2 10.16 6.05 9.77
CA ARG A 2 11.10 5.93 10.89
C ARG A 2 10.34 5.41 12.10
N LEU A 3 11.07 4.91 13.12
CA LEU A 3 10.43 4.48 14.37
C LEU A 3 9.64 5.61 15.02
N THR A 4 10.09 6.87 14.86
CA THR A 4 9.37 8.04 15.36
C THR A 4 8.03 8.29 14.65
N ASP A 5 7.79 7.68 13.50
CA ASP A 5 6.53 7.81 12.75
C ASP A 5 5.49 6.77 13.18
N VAL A 6 5.87 5.76 13.93
CA VAL A 6 5.01 4.60 14.24
C VAL A 6 3.73 5.00 14.96
N ASP A 7 3.79 5.95 15.89
CA ASP A 7 2.59 6.39 16.61
C ASP A 7 1.54 6.99 15.67
N ALA A 8 1.96 7.85 14.76
CA ALA A 8 1.07 8.46 13.77
C ALA A 8 0.52 7.42 12.79
N VAL A 9 1.37 6.52 12.34
CA VAL A 9 0.98 5.45 11.40
C VAL A 9 -0.03 4.51 12.06
N ALA A 10 0.21 4.10 13.31
CA ALA A 10 -0.71 3.22 14.04
C ALA A 10 -2.07 3.88 14.25
N ARG A 11 -2.10 5.19 14.47
CA ARG A 11 -3.35 5.94 14.59
C ARG A 11 -4.14 5.94 13.28
N ILE A 12 -3.48 6.18 12.16
CA ILE A 12 -4.12 6.13 10.83
C ILE A 12 -4.63 4.71 10.53
N GLU A 13 -3.83 3.72 10.85
CA GLU A 13 -4.19 2.31 10.68
C GLU A 13 -5.46 1.96 11.49
N ALA A 14 -5.51 2.36 12.76
CA ALA A 14 -6.64 2.07 13.64
C ALA A 14 -7.94 2.70 13.12
N ALA A 15 -7.85 3.88 12.51
CA ALA A 15 -9.01 4.58 11.95
C ALA A 15 -9.41 4.03 10.57
N SER A 16 -8.55 3.28 9.90
CA SER A 16 -8.74 2.85 8.51
C SER A 16 -9.17 1.39 8.37
N PHE A 17 -8.84 0.53 9.33
CA PHE A 17 -9.04 -0.91 9.22
C PHE A 17 -9.74 -1.48 10.44
N SER A 18 -10.56 -2.53 10.21
CA SER A 18 -11.32 -3.19 11.29
C SER A 18 -10.45 -4.07 12.18
N ALA A 19 -9.34 -4.59 11.65
CA ALA A 19 -8.37 -5.38 12.41
C ALA A 19 -6.99 -4.74 12.27
N PRO A 20 -6.77 -3.59 12.90
CA PRO A 20 -5.56 -2.80 12.69
C PRO A 20 -4.33 -3.42 13.34
N TRP A 21 -3.18 -3.19 12.72
CA TRP A 21 -1.90 -3.39 13.39
C TRP A 21 -1.73 -2.35 14.49
N ASN A 22 -1.05 -2.77 15.56
CA ASN A 22 -0.65 -1.87 16.63
C ASN A 22 0.81 -1.39 16.43
N ARG A 23 1.30 -0.57 17.36
CA ARG A 23 2.68 -0.05 17.31
C ARG A 23 3.72 -1.16 17.28
N GLY A 24 3.51 -2.22 18.05
CA GLY A 24 4.44 -3.35 18.10
C GLY A 24 4.56 -4.07 16.76
N HIS A 25 3.44 -4.24 16.06
CA HIS A 25 3.45 -4.83 14.72
C HIS A 25 4.27 -4.00 13.73
N PHE A 26 4.05 -2.68 13.71
CA PHE A 26 4.81 -1.80 12.82
C PHE A 26 6.29 -1.75 13.17
N ARG A 27 6.60 -1.70 14.46
CA ARG A 27 7.99 -1.71 14.92
C ARG A 27 8.70 -2.99 14.51
N HIS A 28 8.04 -4.14 14.71
CA HIS A 28 8.59 -5.44 14.31
C HIS A 28 8.87 -5.49 12.82
N GLU A 29 7.93 -4.99 12.01
CA GLU A 29 8.08 -4.94 10.56
C GLU A 29 9.29 -4.10 10.15
N LEU A 30 9.47 -2.91 10.74
CA LEU A 30 10.59 -2.04 10.44
C LEU A 30 11.93 -2.62 10.85
N GLU A 31 11.99 -3.32 11.98
CA GLU A 31 13.23 -3.82 12.56
C GLU A 31 13.66 -5.18 12.01
N HIS A 32 12.69 -6.02 11.62
CA HIS A 32 12.96 -7.44 11.36
C HIS A 32 12.62 -7.94 9.96
N ASN A 33 11.92 -7.18 9.15
CA ASN A 33 11.58 -7.63 7.80
C ASN A 33 12.50 -6.97 6.76
N PRO A 34 13.48 -7.72 6.21
CA PRO A 34 14.43 -7.15 5.25
C PRO A 34 13.80 -6.80 3.89
N TYR A 35 12.63 -7.35 3.58
CA TYR A 35 11.92 -7.08 2.32
C TYR A 35 11.02 -5.86 2.42
N SER A 36 10.79 -5.37 3.63
CA SER A 36 9.84 -4.30 3.88
C SER A 36 10.47 -2.94 3.54
N VAL A 37 9.77 -2.18 2.70
CA VAL A 37 10.09 -0.79 2.40
C VAL A 37 8.87 0.03 2.75
N ASN A 38 9.02 0.96 3.69
CA ASN A 38 7.88 1.67 4.24
C ASN A 38 8.06 3.16 4.05
N ARG A 39 7.00 3.79 3.60
CA ARG A 39 7.00 5.23 3.31
C ARG A 39 5.87 5.91 4.05
N VAL A 40 6.12 7.14 4.46
CA VAL A 40 5.08 8.01 5.00
C VAL A 40 4.92 9.21 4.08
N LEU A 41 3.71 9.72 4.01
CA LEU A 41 3.40 10.97 3.34
C LEU A 41 3.23 12.04 4.41
N ARG A 42 3.97 13.15 4.27
CA ARG A 42 3.91 14.27 5.23
C ARG A 42 3.28 15.50 4.58
N ARG A 43 2.58 16.25 5.38
CA ARG A 43 2.06 17.55 4.99
C ARG A 43 2.27 18.51 6.17
N GLY A 44 3.05 19.58 5.97
CA GLY A 44 3.34 20.50 7.05
C GLY A 44 4.02 19.85 8.26
N GLY A 45 4.86 18.84 8.03
CA GLY A 45 5.55 18.11 9.10
C GLY A 45 4.75 16.97 9.73
N SER A 46 3.45 16.88 9.45
CA SER A 46 2.59 15.82 9.99
C SER A 46 2.48 14.65 9.04
N VAL A 47 2.48 13.42 9.58
CA VAL A 47 2.23 12.22 8.81
C VAL A 47 0.73 12.14 8.50
N ILE A 48 0.37 12.14 7.22
CA ILE A 48 -1.01 12.09 6.76
C ILE A 48 -1.34 10.81 6.00
N GLY A 49 -0.36 9.96 5.76
CA GLY A 49 -0.56 8.69 5.10
C GLY A 49 0.68 7.84 5.16
N TYR A 50 0.53 6.57 4.79
CA TYR A 50 1.65 5.63 4.75
C TYR A 50 1.38 4.53 3.75
N ALA A 51 2.48 3.91 3.29
CA ALA A 51 2.44 2.68 2.51
C ALA A 51 3.47 1.72 3.10
N LEU A 52 3.04 0.48 3.31
CA LEU A 52 3.90 -0.62 3.71
C LEU A 52 3.95 -1.59 2.53
N VAL A 53 5.14 -1.73 1.94
CA VAL A 53 5.32 -2.55 0.76
C VAL A 53 6.46 -3.54 0.98
N TRP A 54 6.40 -4.67 0.30
CA TRP A 54 7.48 -5.64 0.26
C TRP A 54 8.04 -5.70 -1.15
N ILE A 55 9.37 -5.69 -1.26
CA ILE A 55 10.06 -5.86 -2.53
C ILE A 55 10.81 -7.19 -2.47
N LEU A 56 10.39 -8.13 -3.31
CA LEU A 56 10.92 -9.49 -3.32
C LEU A 56 10.74 -10.10 -4.71
N ASP A 57 11.79 -10.72 -5.22
CA ASP A 57 11.75 -11.47 -6.49
C ASP A 57 11.21 -10.68 -7.68
N GLY A 58 11.57 -9.40 -7.76
CA GLY A 58 11.15 -8.55 -8.87
C GLY A 58 9.70 -8.08 -8.78
N GLU A 59 9.08 -8.21 -7.62
CA GLU A 59 7.71 -7.79 -7.37
C GLU A 59 7.66 -6.81 -6.20
N LEU A 60 6.88 -5.75 -6.36
CA LEU A 60 6.53 -4.87 -5.25
C LEU A 60 5.09 -5.20 -4.84
N GLN A 61 4.92 -5.68 -3.61
CA GLN A 61 3.61 -5.96 -3.04
C GLN A 61 3.20 -4.81 -2.14
N VAL A 62 2.06 -4.19 -2.43
CA VAL A 62 1.49 -3.17 -1.56
C VAL A 62 0.65 -3.90 -0.51
N ASN A 63 1.18 -4.00 0.70
CA ASN A 63 0.49 -4.72 1.79
C ASN A 63 -0.47 -3.83 2.55
N LYS A 64 -0.08 -2.58 2.77
CA LYS A 64 -0.92 -1.59 3.45
C LYS A 64 -0.72 -0.24 2.80
N ILE A 65 -1.80 0.48 2.62
CA ILE A 65 -1.79 1.87 2.21
C ILE A 65 -3.01 2.55 2.81
N ALA A 66 -2.81 3.69 3.43
CA ALA A 66 -3.91 4.45 4.02
C ALA A 66 -3.58 5.93 4.10
N ILE A 67 -4.61 6.74 3.99
CA ILE A 67 -4.55 8.18 4.17
C ILE A 67 -5.41 8.55 5.38
N ASP A 68 -4.93 9.47 6.20
CA ASP A 68 -5.68 10.02 7.32
C ASP A 68 -7.06 10.48 6.84
N ALA A 69 -8.10 10.10 7.56
CA ALA A 69 -9.49 10.39 7.20
C ALA A 69 -9.72 11.88 6.92
N ALA A 70 -9.09 12.76 7.69
CA ALA A 70 -9.19 14.21 7.52
C ALA A 70 -8.57 14.72 6.22
N GLN A 71 -7.73 13.92 5.57
CA GLN A 71 -6.99 14.28 4.35
C GLN A 71 -7.49 13.55 3.11
N ARG A 72 -8.52 12.73 3.23
CA ARG A 72 -9.07 11.97 2.09
C ARG A 72 -9.79 12.90 1.10
N GLY A 73 -9.91 12.43 -0.14
CA GLY A 73 -10.58 13.18 -1.19
C GLY A 73 -9.76 14.32 -1.79
N ARG A 74 -8.45 14.37 -1.52
CA ARG A 74 -7.55 15.43 -2.00
C ARG A 74 -6.47 14.92 -2.94
N GLY A 75 -6.55 13.65 -3.37
CA GLY A 75 -5.57 13.06 -4.29
C GLY A 75 -4.31 12.50 -3.64
N PHE A 76 -4.24 12.44 -2.31
CA PHE A 76 -3.04 11.94 -1.63
C PHE A 76 -2.85 10.44 -1.78
N GLY A 77 -3.93 9.66 -1.85
CA GLY A 77 -3.84 8.22 -2.13
C GLY A 77 -3.22 7.95 -3.50
N ARG A 78 -3.64 8.71 -4.50
CA ARG A 78 -3.09 8.63 -5.84
C ARG A 78 -1.61 9.01 -5.85
N LEU A 79 -1.25 10.12 -5.19
CA LEU A 79 0.13 10.56 -5.07
C LEU A 79 1.00 9.48 -4.44
N LEU A 80 0.54 8.88 -3.36
CA LEU A 80 1.29 7.84 -2.65
C LEU A 80 1.48 6.60 -3.53
N MET A 81 0.43 6.17 -4.23
CA MET A 81 0.55 5.06 -5.18
C MET A 81 1.48 5.36 -6.34
N GLN A 82 1.44 6.57 -6.90
CA GLN A 82 2.39 6.98 -7.93
C GLN A 82 3.83 6.90 -7.45
N ARG A 83 4.07 7.27 -6.19
CA ARG A 83 5.40 7.13 -5.58
C ARG A 83 5.81 5.67 -5.42
N MET A 84 4.86 4.78 -5.11
CA MET A 84 5.15 3.34 -5.03
C MET A 84 5.48 2.76 -6.41
N LEU A 85 4.79 3.20 -7.44
CA LEU A 85 5.09 2.78 -8.81
C LEU A 85 6.47 3.25 -9.25
N LYS A 86 6.85 4.47 -8.87
CA LYS A 86 8.20 4.99 -9.12
C LYS A 86 9.25 4.16 -8.38
N LEU A 87 8.99 3.83 -7.13
CA LEU A 87 9.86 2.98 -6.32
C LEU A 87 10.04 1.61 -6.97
N ALA A 88 8.98 1.01 -7.47
CA ALA A 88 9.03 -0.27 -8.18
C ALA A 88 9.92 -0.20 -9.41
N ALA A 89 9.80 0.87 -10.21
CA ALA A 89 10.62 1.06 -11.39
C ALA A 89 12.10 1.25 -11.02
N GLU A 90 12.40 2.05 -10.01
CA GLU A 90 13.77 2.28 -9.53
C GLU A 90 14.41 0.99 -8.98
N ALA A 91 13.60 0.15 -8.32
CA ALA A 91 14.05 -1.15 -7.81
C ALA A 91 14.05 -2.25 -8.87
N ARG A 92 13.73 -1.90 -10.12
CA ARG A 92 13.67 -2.83 -11.26
C ARG A 92 12.69 -3.98 -11.05
N CYS A 93 11.60 -3.72 -10.37
CA CYS A 93 10.51 -4.68 -10.26
C CYS A 93 9.80 -4.83 -11.60
N ARG A 94 9.32 -6.03 -11.87
CA ARG A 94 8.57 -6.34 -13.10
C ARG A 94 7.09 -6.05 -12.94
N ARG A 95 6.59 -6.10 -11.71
CA ARG A 95 5.18 -5.92 -11.43
C ARG A 95 4.94 -5.35 -10.04
N VAL A 96 3.78 -4.75 -9.89
CA VAL A 96 3.24 -4.31 -8.60
C VAL A 96 1.93 -5.05 -8.38
N THR A 97 1.74 -5.60 -7.21
CA THR A 97 0.52 -6.31 -6.83
C THR A 97 -0.08 -5.71 -5.57
N LEU A 98 -1.37 -5.81 -5.46
CA LEU A 98 -2.10 -5.43 -4.26
C LEU A 98 -3.38 -6.25 -4.14
N GLU A 99 -3.95 -6.24 -2.96
CA GLU A 99 -5.24 -6.85 -2.70
C GLU A 99 -6.20 -5.79 -2.19
N VAL A 100 -7.44 -5.86 -2.64
CA VAL A 100 -8.47 -4.89 -2.29
C VAL A 100 -9.79 -5.63 -2.09
N ARG A 101 -10.60 -5.15 -1.15
CA ARG A 101 -11.95 -5.71 -0.95
C ARG A 101 -12.87 -5.30 -2.11
N PRO A 102 -13.75 -6.20 -2.57
CA PRO A 102 -14.69 -5.89 -3.64
C PRO A 102 -15.54 -4.64 -3.38
N GLY A 103 -15.91 -4.42 -2.11
CA GLY A 103 -16.73 -3.27 -1.73
C GLY A 103 -16.01 -1.94 -1.66
N ASN A 104 -14.68 -1.94 -1.77
CA ASN A 104 -13.91 -0.69 -1.75
C ASN A 104 -13.85 -0.08 -3.15
N ALA A 105 -14.98 0.49 -3.58
CA ALA A 105 -15.14 1.01 -4.94
C ALA A 105 -14.19 2.17 -5.24
N ALA A 106 -13.93 3.04 -4.26
CA ALA A 106 -13.02 4.18 -4.44
C ALA A 106 -11.59 3.72 -4.72
N ALA A 107 -11.08 2.76 -3.95
CA ALA A 107 -9.75 2.21 -4.16
C ALA A 107 -9.65 1.47 -5.48
N ARG A 108 -10.64 0.64 -5.81
CA ARG A 108 -10.66 -0.09 -7.09
C ARG A 108 -10.63 0.86 -8.28
N ALA A 109 -11.41 1.94 -8.23
CA ALA A 109 -11.42 2.94 -9.29
C ALA A 109 -10.07 3.64 -9.42
N LEU A 110 -9.44 3.99 -8.30
CA LEU A 110 -8.11 4.60 -8.28
C LEU A 110 -7.08 3.68 -8.93
N TYR A 111 -7.05 2.42 -8.52
CA TYR A 111 -6.07 1.46 -9.04
C TYR A 111 -6.29 1.20 -10.53
N ALA A 112 -7.54 1.08 -10.97
CA ALA A 112 -7.86 0.92 -12.39
C ALA A 112 -7.36 2.12 -13.23
N LYS A 113 -7.54 3.34 -12.72
CA LYS A 113 -7.03 4.55 -13.39
C LYS A 113 -5.51 4.57 -13.49
N LEU A 114 -4.82 3.96 -12.54
CA LEU A 114 -3.36 3.87 -12.57
C LEU A 114 -2.85 2.73 -13.47
N GLY A 115 -3.75 1.93 -14.02
CA GLY A 115 -3.41 0.86 -14.93
C GLY A 115 -3.44 -0.55 -14.36
N PHE A 116 -3.86 -0.70 -13.10
CA PHE A 116 -4.03 -2.03 -12.50
C PHE A 116 -5.20 -2.77 -13.12
N ALA A 117 -5.01 -4.06 -13.33
CA ALA A 117 -6.05 -4.98 -13.80
C ALA A 117 -6.30 -6.06 -12.76
N GLU A 118 -7.53 -6.54 -12.71
CA GLU A 118 -7.87 -7.67 -11.85
C GLU A 118 -7.15 -8.93 -12.34
N ALA A 119 -6.42 -9.60 -11.45
CA ALA A 119 -5.63 -10.79 -11.77
C ALA A 119 -6.11 -12.04 -11.04
N GLY A 120 -7.05 -11.91 -10.12
CA GLY A 120 -7.60 -13.05 -9.39
C GLY A 120 -8.43 -12.62 -8.19
N ARG A 121 -9.01 -13.61 -7.53
CA ARG A 121 -9.78 -13.40 -6.31
C ARG A 121 -9.44 -14.47 -5.30
N ARG A 122 -9.40 -14.07 -4.03
CA ARG A 122 -9.22 -14.99 -2.90
C ARG A 122 -10.48 -14.98 -2.07
N VAL A 123 -11.15 -16.14 -2.00
CA VAL A 123 -12.35 -16.31 -1.20
C VAL A 123 -11.95 -16.43 0.27
N ASP A 124 -12.72 -15.78 1.15
CA ASP A 124 -12.49 -15.81 2.61
C ASP A 124 -11.13 -15.29 3.06
N TYR A 125 -10.46 -14.47 2.26
CA TYR A 125 -9.11 -13.97 2.55
C TYR A 125 -9.04 -13.17 3.85
N TYR A 126 -10.04 -12.31 4.10
CA TYR A 126 -10.11 -11.49 5.32
C TYR A 126 -10.96 -12.14 6.43
N GLY A 127 -11.36 -13.37 6.24
CA GLY A 127 -12.23 -14.13 7.14
C GLY A 127 -13.42 -14.71 6.39
N PRO A 128 -14.26 -15.51 7.04
CA PRO A 128 -15.40 -16.16 6.39
C PRO A 128 -16.29 -15.14 5.66
N GLY A 129 -16.54 -15.39 4.37
CA GLY A 129 -17.36 -14.54 3.52
C GLY A 129 -16.69 -13.24 3.08
N LYS A 130 -15.39 -13.04 3.35
CA LYS A 130 -14.66 -11.81 3.01
C LYS A 130 -13.66 -12.08 1.90
N GLU A 131 -14.03 -11.69 0.70
CA GLU A 131 -13.24 -11.88 -0.51
C GLU A 131 -12.21 -10.78 -0.69
N ALA A 132 -11.06 -11.11 -1.30
CA ALA A 132 -10.07 -10.15 -1.76
C ALA A 132 -9.92 -10.24 -3.27
N ILE A 133 -9.82 -9.09 -3.91
CA ILE A 133 -9.49 -8.99 -5.33
C ILE A 133 -8.00 -8.72 -5.44
N LEU A 134 -7.30 -9.58 -6.17
CA LEU A 134 -5.89 -9.36 -6.51
C LEU A 134 -5.83 -8.49 -7.76
N MET A 135 -5.10 -7.37 -7.68
CA MET A 135 -4.86 -6.48 -8.80
C MET A 135 -3.37 -6.42 -9.11
N ARG A 136 -3.04 -6.27 -10.37
CA ARG A 136 -1.67 -6.28 -10.85
C ARG A 136 -1.43 -5.19 -11.89
N LEU A 137 -0.24 -4.61 -11.82
CA LEU A 137 0.28 -3.70 -12.84
C LEU A 137 1.66 -4.17 -13.25
N ASP A 138 1.86 -4.37 -14.55
CA ASP A 138 3.18 -4.69 -15.09
C ASP A 138 3.97 -3.40 -15.23
N VAL A 139 5.20 -3.41 -14.71
CA VAL A 139 6.09 -2.25 -14.73
C VAL A 139 6.91 -2.29 -16.01
N PRO A 140 6.93 -1.21 -16.82
CA PRO A 140 7.75 -1.16 -18.02
C PRO A 140 9.23 -1.32 -17.68
N SER A 141 9.97 -1.99 -18.59
CA SER A 141 11.41 -2.11 -18.44
C SER A 141 12.07 -0.74 -18.41
N ALA A 142 12.99 -0.54 -17.46
CA ALA A 142 13.76 0.69 -17.34
C ALA A 142 14.63 0.98 -18.56
N ARG A 143 14.82 -0.03 -19.45
CA ARG A 143 15.59 0.11 -20.67
C ARG A 143 14.77 0.58 -21.87
N GLY A 144 13.51 0.91 -21.68
CA GLY A 144 12.65 1.43 -22.72
C GLY A 144 12.29 0.45 -23.82
N THR A 145 12.45 -0.81 -23.57
CA THR A 145 12.15 -1.85 -24.54
C THR A 145 10.85 -2.53 -24.19
#